data_c11ad6df07bfa88763aaeca3c3688fb8
#
_entry.id   c11ad6df07bfa88763aaeca3c3688fb8
#
_cell.length_a   1.000
_cell.length_b   1.000
_cell.length_c   1.000
_cell.angle_alpha   90.00
_cell.angle_beta   90.00
_cell.angle_gamma   90.00
#
_symmetry.space_group_name_H-M   'P 1'
#
loop_
_entity.id
_entity.type
_entity.pdbx_description
1 polymer ?
#
loop_
_entity_poly.entity_id
_entity_poly.type
_entity_poly.pdbx_seq_one_letter_code
_entity_poly.pdbx_strand_id
1 'polypeptide(L)'
;MAQDPLQILYKVKRNTETRIQQLVLSVTSGNVDNFEQYKYVIGQINALELVRQDISNLLTAKEQKDEQKGTVIDIGRHTKT
;
A
#
# COMPACT_ATOMS: atom_id res chain seq x y z
N MET A 1 6.83 -1.21 -24.98
CA MET A 1 7.27 0.00 -24.32
C MET A 1 7.27 -0.18 -22.80
N ALA A 2 8.36 0.21 -22.18
CA ALA A 2 8.50 0.02 -20.74
C ALA A 2 7.67 1.04 -19.98
N GLN A 3 7.03 0.57 -18.90
CA GLN A 3 6.29 1.46 -18.03
C GLN A 3 7.21 2.11 -17.03
N ASP A 4 6.85 3.33 -16.64
CA ASP A 4 7.50 4.02 -15.55
C ASP A 4 7.38 3.15 -14.29
N PRO A 5 8.50 2.89 -13.58
CA PRO A 5 8.42 2.11 -12.34
C PRO A 5 7.42 2.67 -11.34
N LEU A 6 7.27 4.00 -11.31
CA LEU A 6 6.31 4.62 -10.41
C LEU A 6 4.89 4.22 -10.77
N GLN A 7 4.58 4.18 -12.06
CA GLN A 7 3.25 3.77 -12.50
C GLN A 7 2.99 2.31 -12.18
N ILE A 8 4.02 1.48 -12.27
CA ILE A 8 3.87 0.08 -11.91
C ILE A 8 3.54 -0.05 -10.42
N LEU A 9 4.20 0.73 -9.58
CA LEU A 9 3.91 0.72 -8.14
C LEU A 9 2.48 1.16 -7.85
N TYR A 10 2.01 2.20 -8.53
CA TYR A 10 0.62 2.63 -8.36
C TYR A 10 -0.36 1.54 -8.76
N LYS A 11 -0.04 0.85 -9.85
CA LYS A 11 -0.91 -0.22 -10.31
C LYS A 11 -0.95 -1.37 -9.32
N VAL A 12 0.20 -1.76 -8.79
CA VAL A 12 0.27 -2.82 -7.79
C VAL A 12 -0.50 -2.41 -6.54
N LYS A 13 -0.36 -1.17 -6.12
CA LYS A 13 -1.11 -0.67 -4.97
C LYS A 13 -2.61 -0.80 -5.19
N ARG A 14 -3.08 -0.38 -6.35
CA ARG A 14 -4.51 -0.47 -6.67
C ARG A 14 -4.98 -1.91 -6.68
N ASN A 15 -4.20 -2.79 -7.29
CA ASN A 15 -4.57 -4.20 -7.35
C ASN A 15 -4.63 -4.80 -5.95
N THR A 16 -3.71 -4.42 -5.09
CA THR A 16 -3.71 -4.88 -3.70
C THR A 16 -4.95 -4.41 -2.97
N GLU A 17 -5.31 -3.15 -3.15
CA GLU A 17 -6.51 -2.60 -2.52
C GLU A 17 -7.77 -3.31 -2.99
N THR A 18 -7.83 -3.65 -4.28
CA THR A 18 -8.96 -4.39 -4.81
C THR A 18 -9.06 -5.77 -4.18
N ARG A 19 -7.94 -6.47 -4.02
CA ARG A 19 -7.93 -7.77 -3.37
C ARG A 19 -8.42 -7.68 -1.94
N ILE A 20 -7.96 -6.67 -1.22
CA ILE A 20 -8.39 -6.46 0.17
C ILE A 20 -9.90 -6.29 0.21
N GLN A 21 -10.45 -5.48 -0.66
CA GLN A 21 -11.89 -5.25 -0.68
C GLN A 21 -12.65 -6.52 -1.00
N GLN A 22 -12.16 -7.32 -1.94
CA GLN A 22 -12.81 -8.59 -2.27
C GLN A 22 -12.82 -9.52 -1.07
N LEU A 23 -11.74 -9.58 -0.32
CA LEU A 23 -11.67 -10.42 0.88
C LEU A 23 -12.59 -9.91 1.97
N VAL A 24 -12.64 -8.59 2.16
CA VAL A 24 -13.54 -7.99 3.15
C VAL A 24 -14.98 -8.33 2.79
N LEU A 25 -15.34 -8.24 1.51
CA LEU A 25 -16.68 -8.58 1.09
C LEU A 25 -16.99 -10.05 1.35
N SER A 26 -16.01 -10.94 1.17
CA SER A 26 -16.22 -12.35 1.47
C SER A 26 -16.64 -12.56 2.92
N VAL A 27 -15.99 -11.85 3.83
CA VAL A 27 -16.30 -11.97 5.25
C VAL A 27 -17.65 -11.36 5.58
N THR A 28 -17.90 -10.16 5.05
CA THR A 28 -19.10 -9.41 5.44
C THR A 28 -20.36 -9.90 4.73
N SER A 29 -20.22 -10.61 3.61
CA SER A 29 -21.38 -11.09 2.86
C SER A 29 -21.85 -12.46 3.30
N GLY A 30 -21.18 -13.06 4.28
CA GLY A 30 -21.60 -14.37 4.78
C GLY A 30 -21.06 -15.54 4.00
N ASN A 31 -20.07 -15.32 3.14
CA ASN A 31 -19.49 -16.41 2.37
C ASN A 31 -18.49 -17.24 3.18
N VAL A 32 -18.22 -16.83 4.41
CA VAL A 32 -17.29 -17.52 5.30
C VAL A 32 -18.12 -18.33 6.29
N ASP A 33 -17.93 -19.65 6.30
CA ASP A 33 -18.83 -20.56 7.03
C ASP A 33 -18.37 -20.91 8.43
N ASN A 34 -17.05 -20.82 8.70
CA ASN A 34 -16.57 -21.29 9.97
C ASN A 34 -15.42 -20.40 10.44
N PHE A 35 -15.04 -20.60 11.70
CA PHE A 35 -14.07 -19.74 12.34
C PHE A 35 -12.68 -19.89 11.74
N GLU A 36 -12.29 -21.10 11.36
CA GLU A 36 -11.00 -21.31 10.77
C GLU A 36 -10.87 -20.60 9.42
N GLN A 37 -11.91 -20.70 8.62
CA GLN A 37 -11.95 -20.00 7.35
C GLN A 37 -11.91 -18.49 7.56
N TYR A 38 -12.64 -18.02 8.56
CA TYR A 38 -12.65 -16.61 8.91
C TYR A 38 -11.22 -16.15 9.26
N LYS A 39 -10.53 -16.89 10.13
CA LYS A 39 -9.17 -16.55 10.51
C LYS A 39 -8.23 -16.54 9.31
N TYR A 40 -8.41 -17.48 8.40
CA TYR A 40 -7.57 -17.54 7.20
C TYR A 40 -7.75 -16.29 6.36
N VAL A 41 -8.99 -15.88 6.13
CA VAL A 41 -9.28 -14.69 5.33
C VAL A 41 -8.76 -13.44 6.03
N ILE A 42 -8.96 -13.34 7.33
CA ILE A 42 -8.45 -12.19 8.09
C ILE A 42 -6.93 -12.12 7.99
N GLY A 43 -6.26 -13.27 8.07
CA GLY A 43 -4.81 -13.30 7.90
C GLY A 43 -4.38 -12.79 6.54
N GLN A 44 -5.11 -13.16 5.49
CA GLN A 44 -4.81 -12.66 4.16
C GLN A 44 -5.01 -11.16 4.07
N ILE A 45 -6.08 -10.66 4.65
CA ILE A 45 -6.36 -9.22 4.65
C ILE A 45 -5.22 -8.49 5.36
N ASN A 46 -4.80 -8.98 6.52
CA ASN A 46 -3.72 -8.34 7.27
C ASN A 46 -2.42 -8.34 6.48
N ALA A 47 -2.10 -9.44 5.83
CA ALA A 47 -0.88 -9.53 5.04
C ALA A 47 -0.91 -8.54 3.88
N LEU A 48 -2.05 -8.44 3.21
CA LEU A 48 -2.18 -7.51 2.09
C LEU A 48 -2.15 -6.06 2.56
N GLU A 49 -2.69 -5.78 3.75
CA GLU A 49 -2.61 -4.44 4.30
C GLU A 49 -1.17 -4.04 4.56
N LEU A 50 -0.35 -4.97 5.05
CA LEU A 50 1.06 -4.68 5.25
C LEU A 50 1.76 -4.39 3.93
N VAL A 51 1.44 -5.16 2.90
CA VAL A 51 2.01 -4.92 1.58
C VAL A 51 1.58 -3.56 1.05
N ARG A 52 0.28 -3.25 1.19
CA ARG A 52 -0.22 -1.96 0.73
C ARG A 52 0.48 -0.82 1.46
N GLN A 53 0.71 -0.98 2.76
CA GLN A 53 1.39 0.04 3.55
C GLN A 53 2.83 0.22 3.07
N ASP A 54 3.51 -0.88 2.78
CA ASP A 54 4.87 -0.81 2.26
C ASP A 54 4.91 -0.05 0.95
N ILE A 55 3.99 -0.36 0.06
CA ILE A 55 3.95 0.32 -1.23
C ILE A 55 3.67 1.81 -1.03
N SER A 56 2.73 2.15 -0.16
CA SER A 56 2.42 3.55 0.14
C SER A 56 3.64 4.28 0.68
N ASN A 57 4.39 3.63 1.56
CA ASN A 57 5.59 4.22 2.12
C ASN A 57 6.65 4.47 1.05
N LEU A 58 6.79 3.52 0.13
CA LEU A 58 7.75 3.68 -0.95
C LEU A 58 7.35 4.81 -1.87
N LEU A 59 6.07 4.92 -2.18
CA LEU A 59 5.59 6.00 -3.03
C LEU A 59 5.78 7.36 -2.37
N THR A 60 5.48 7.45 -1.08
CA THR A 60 5.66 8.69 -0.34
C THR A 60 7.12 9.09 -0.30
N ALA A 61 8.00 8.13 -0.04
CA ALA A 61 9.42 8.41 0.00
C ALA A 61 9.92 8.93 -1.35
N LYS A 62 9.45 8.33 -2.42
CA LYS A 62 9.83 8.76 -3.75
C LYS A 62 9.35 10.18 -4.03
N GLU A 63 8.12 10.48 -3.66
CA GLU A 63 7.57 11.80 -3.87
C GLU A 63 8.30 12.86 -3.06
N GLN A 64 8.63 12.54 -1.81
CA GLN A 64 9.38 13.46 -0.96
C GLN A 64 10.77 13.73 -1.53
N LYS A 65 11.40 12.69 -2.04
CA LYS A 65 12.70 12.83 -2.62
C LYS A 65 12.69 13.77 -3.82
N ASP A 66 11.68 13.63 -4.65
CA ASP A 66 11.54 14.50 -5.81
C ASP A 66 11.28 15.93 -5.40
N GLU A 67 10.49 16.13 -4.35
CA GLU A 67 10.25 17.47 -3.84
C GLU A 67 11.50 18.11 -3.29
N GLN A 68 12.28 17.33 -2.56
CA GLN A 68 13.52 17.87 -2.00
C GLN A 68 14.48 18.31 -3.08
N LYS A 69 14.52 17.59 -4.15
CA LYS A 69 15.33 17.98 -5.29
C LYS A 69 14.91 19.33 -5.83
N GLY A 70 13.62 19.56 -5.86
CA GLY A 70 13.12 20.80 -6.43
C GLY A 70 13.21 21.99 -5.50
N THR A 71 13.10 21.76 -4.17
CA THR A 71 13.03 22.87 -3.21
C THR A 71 14.36 23.24 -2.63
N VAL A 72 15.26 22.38 -2.54
CA VAL A 72 16.47 22.63 -1.84
C VAL A 72 16.24 22.62 -0.35
N ILE A 73 16.27 22.99 0.38
CA ILE A 73 16.18 23.16 1.57
C ILE A 73 16.62 23.16 2.56
N ASP A 74 16.23 23.20 2.77
CA ASP A 74 16.42 23.20 3.62
C ASP A 74 16.59 22.81 4.49
N ILE A 75 16.48 22.62 4.77
CA ILE A 75 16.62 22.27 5.51
C ILE A 75 17.10 22.04 6.30
N GLY A 76 17.24 21.94 6.39
CA GLY A 76 17.54 21.59 7.09
C GLY A 76 17.59 21.52 7.87
N ARG A 77 17.35 21.69 7.62
CA ARG A 77 17.25 21.68 8.22
C ARG A 77 17.09 21.31 8.97
N HIS A 78 16.62 21.08 8.73
CA HIS A 78 16.50 20.64 9.30
C HIS A 78 16.63 20.20 9.95
N THR A 79 16.66 20.12 9.84
CA THR A 79 16.82 19.68 10.38
C THR A 79 16.99 19.61 11.20
N LYS A 80 16.85 19.63 11.32
CA LYS A 80 16.91 19.61 11.91
C LYS A 80 16.96 19.40 12.61
N THR A 81 16.73 19.36 12.55
CA THR A 81 16.76 19.19 12.98
C THR A 81 16.93 19.07 13.34
#